data_cd376b211ebea370f1ce20083253e81d
#
_entry.id   cd376b211ebea370f1ce20083253e81d
#
_cell.length_a   1.000
_cell.length_b   1.000
_cell.length_c   1.000
_cell.angle_alpha   90.00
_cell.angle_beta   90.00
_cell.angle_gamma   90.00
#
_symmetry.space_group_name_H-M   'P 1'
#
loop_
_entity.id
_entity.type
_entity.pdbx_description
1 polymer ?
#
loop_
_entity_poly.entity_id
_entity_poly.type
_entity_poly.pdbx_seq_one_letter_code
_entity_poly.pdbx_strand_id
1 'polypeptide(L)'
;RSWQGQIYANFPWVDAAHLGAYLDGQMQVQSGAGAVRSWAEFNRGRITSLVLDAALVRVGLRLQADLPPLALQELQGRALLAQQAGGLSLVLKEAAFTTADGQHWPMGQLQLDAHGSAAQLQAGQPQSGQLRAEKLALPVLASLAQSLPMAAHFRQQLQALNPEGEISGLQFSWQGDISAPVQYRAVGQVQGLALSAQSAAYALDAWENSPEFIAAHAGLAPEKAKNML
;
A
#
# COMPACT_ATOMS: atom_id res chain seq x y z
N ARG A 1 -14.03 -22.64 -27.61
CA ARG A 1 -13.81 -21.35 -28.29
C ARG A 1 -13.27 -20.36 -27.26
N SER A 2 -12.04 -19.89 -27.43
CA SER A 2 -11.49 -18.80 -26.62
C SER A 2 -11.99 -17.49 -27.21
N TRP A 3 -12.82 -16.74 -26.48
CA TRP A 3 -13.17 -15.40 -26.88
C TRP A 3 -12.32 -14.36 -26.14
N GLN A 4 -12.01 -13.29 -26.81
CA GLN A 4 -11.33 -12.11 -26.28
C GLN A 4 -12.20 -10.90 -26.59
N GLY A 5 -12.18 -9.91 -25.74
CA GLY A 5 -12.95 -8.71 -25.91
C GLY A 5 -12.41 -7.55 -25.08
N GLN A 6 -12.86 -6.36 -25.45
CA GLN A 6 -12.57 -5.12 -24.74
C GLN A 6 -13.88 -4.43 -24.40
N ILE A 7 -13.96 -3.85 -23.21
CA ILE A 7 -15.09 -3.03 -22.77
C ILE A 7 -14.56 -1.67 -22.37
N TYR A 8 -15.20 -0.64 -22.88
CA TYR A 8 -15.04 0.74 -22.42
C TYR A 8 -16.30 1.19 -21.73
N ALA A 9 -16.17 1.80 -20.56
CA ALA A 9 -17.27 2.44 -19.86
C ALA A 9 -16.85 3.84 -19.40
N ASN A 10 -17.75 4.80 -19.52
CA ASN A 10 -17.56 6.18 -19.09
C ASN A 10 -18.79 6.62 -18.29
N PHE A 11 -18.55 6.90 -17.02
CA PHE A 11 -19.54 7.40 -16.09
C PHE A 11 -19.15 8.83 -15.68
N PRO A 12 -19.75 9.87 -16.28
CA PRO A 12 -19.48 11.25 -15.90
C PRO A 12 -19.81 11.53 -14.43
N TRP A 13 -20.77 10.76 -13.91
CA TRP A 13 -21.14 10.75 -12.49
C TRP A 13 -21.65 9.37 -12.10
N VAL A 14 -21.14 8.82 -11.00
CA VAL A 14 -21.54 7.53 -10.46
C VAL A 14 -21.38 7.53 -8.94
N ASP A 15 -22.24 6.79 -8.24
CA ASP A 15 -22.00 6.34 -6.89
C ASP A 15 -21.09 5.11 -6.96
N ALA A 16 -19.85 5.27 -6.49
CA ALA A 16 -18.82 4.25 -6.59
C ALA A 16 -19.13 3.01 -5.72
N ALA A 17 -19.96 3.12 -4.71
CA ALA A 17 -20.39 1.97 -3.91
C ALA A 17 -21.12 0.92 -4.76
N HIS A 18 -21.90 1.36 -5.76
CA HIS A 18 -22.58 0.45 -6.70
C HIS A 18 -21.58 -0.29 -7.62
N LEU A 19 -20.45 0.35 -7.96
CA LEU A 19 -19.40 -0.31 -8.76
C LEU A 19 -18.62 -1.34 -7.94
N GLY A 20 -18.47 -1.10 -6.64
CA GLY A 20 -17.77 -2.00 -5.72
C GLY A 20 -18.35 -3.41 -5.68
N ALA A 21 -19.65 -3.56 -5.92
CA ALA A 21 -20.33 -4.87 -5.97
C ALA A 21 -19.85 -5.77 -7.13
N TYR A 22 -19.20 -5.21 -8.15
CA TYR A 22 -18.67 -5.93 -9.31
C TYR A 22 -17.15 -6.19 -9.21
N LEU A 23 -16.50 -5.75 -8.13
CA LEU A 23 -15.08 -6.00 -7.88
C LEU A 23 -14.95 -7.28 -7.07
N ASP A 24 -14.51 -8.36 -7.73
CA ASP A 24 -14.15 -9.60 -7.05
C ASP A 24 -12.85 -9.39 -6.28
N GLY A 25 -12.92 -9.45 -4.94
CA GLY A 25 -11.71 -9.32 -4.11
C GLY A 25 -11.98 -8.90 -2.66
N GLN A 26 -10.91 -8.74 -1.90
CA GLN A 26 -11.00 -8.29 -0.50
C GLN A 26 -11.26 -6.78 -0.37
N MET A 27 -10.95 -6.02 -1.43
CA MET A 27 -11.18 -4.58 -1.47
C MET A 27 -12.67 -4.26 -1.69
N GLN A 28 -13.22 -3.44 -0.82
CA GLN A 28 -14.62 -3.00 -0.90
C GLN A 28 -14.69 -1.48 -1.03
N VAL A 29 -15.40 -0.99 -2.03
CA VAL A 29 -15.78 0.42 -2.14
C VAL A 29 -17.07 0.60 -1.36
N GLN A 30 -17.03 1.32 -0.25
CA GLN A 30 -18.17 1.53 0.64
C GLN A 30 -18.95 2.81 0.33
N SER A 31 -18.25 3.83 -0.15
CA SER A 31 -18.81 5.12 -0.55
C SER A 31 -17.89 5.80 -1.56
N GLY A 32 -18.41 6.81 -2.20
CA GLY A 32 -17.70 7.68 -3.13
C GLY A 32 -18.61 8.12 -4.26
N ALA A 33 -18.43 9.32 -4.75
CA ALA A 33 -19.21 9.82 -5.88
C ALA A 33 -18.31 10.64 -6.81
N GLY A 34 -18.54 10.55 -8.12
CA GLY A 34 -17.78 11.31 -9.08
C GLY A 34 -17.67 10.65 -10.44
N ALA A 35 -16.64 11.02 -11.19
CA ALA A 35 -16.42 10.51 -12.53
C ALA A 35 -15.51 9.26 -12.53
N VAL A 36 -15.87 8.26 -13.33
CA VAL A 36 -15.09 7.05 -13.54
C VAL A 36 -15.07 6.71 -15.02
N ARG A 37 -13.89 6.40 -15.55
CA ARG A 37 -13.73 5.80 -16.89
C ARG A 37 -12.94 4.52 -16.77
N SER A 38 -13.34 3.49 -17.49
CA SER A 38 -12.66 2.21 -17.47
C SER A 38 -12.49 1.61 -18.86
N TRP A 39 -11.36 0.93 -19.04
CA TRP A 39 -11.06 0.07 -20.18
C TRP A 39 -10.64 -1.28 -19.63
N ALA A 40 -11.38 -2.31 -19.93
CA ALA A 40 -11.11 -3.66 -19.49
C ALA A 40 -10.88 -4.59 -20.69
N GLU A 41 -9.84 -5.40 -20.60
CA GLU A 41 -9.56 -6.48 -21.55
C GLU A 41 -9.91 -7.82 -20.93
N PHE A 42 -10.59 -8.65 -21.72
CA PHE A 42 -11.03 -9.97 -21.30
C PHE A 42 -10.40 -11.05 -22.15
N ASN A 43 -9.98 -12.11 -21.52
CA ASN A 43 -9.57 -13.35 -22.18
C ASN A 43 -10.20 -14.54 -21.45
N ARG A 44 -10.96 -15.36 -22.18
CA ARG A 44 -11.66 -16.54 -21.64
C ARG A 44 -12.52 -16.25 -20.40
N GLY A 45 -13.24 -15.10 -20.43
CA GLY A 45 -14.11 -14.68 -19.34
C GLY A 45 -13.43 -14.09 -18.11
N ARG A 46 -12.11 -13.86 -18.15
CA ARG A 46 -11.34 -13.20 -17.08
C ARG A 46 -10.80 -11.87 -17.53
N ILE A 47 -10.80 -10.90 -16.63
CA ILE A 47 -10.12 -9.61 -16.86
C ILE A 47 -8.61 -9.88 -16.83
N THR A 48 -7.92 -9.51 -17.91
CA THR A 48 -6.46 -9.59 -18.04
C THR A 48 -5.77 -8.24 -17.87
N SER A 49 -6.49 -7.17 -18.21
CA SER A 49 -6.03 -5.80 -18.05
C SER A 49 -7.21 -4.89 -17.72
N LEU A 50 -6.98 -3.95 -16.82
CA LEU A 50 -7.95 -2.91 -16.45
C LEU A 50 -7.22 -1.59 -16.32
N VAL A 51 -7.68 -0.58 -17.04
CA VAL A 51 -7.30 0.83 -16.84
C VAL A 51 -8.51 1.54 -16.25
N LEU A 52 -8.31 2.24 -15.15
CA LEU A 52 -9.33 2.99 -14.45
C LEU A 52 -8.85 4.41 -14.21
N ASP A 53 -9.57 5.39 -14.77
CA ASP A 53 -9.45 6.80 -14.40
C ASP A 53 -10.55 7.13 -13.41
N ALA A 54 -10.21 7.74 -12.29
CA ALA A 54 -11.17 8.14 -11.27
C ALA A 54 -10.92 9.56 -10.78
N ALA A 55 -12.02 10.29 -10.54
CA ALA A 55 -12.05 11.55 -9.82
C ALA A 55 -13.29 11.51 -8.90
N LEU A 56 -13.06 11.15 -7.65
CA LEU A 56 -14.10 10.82 -6.67
C LEU A 56 -13.99 11.71 -5.45
N VAL A 57 -15.12 11.97 -4.80
CA VAL A 57 -15.21 12.66 -3.50
C VAL A 57 -15.91 11.77 -2.47
N ARG A 58 -15.62 11.98 -1.19
CA ARG A 58 -16.15 11.25 -0.03
C ARG A 58 -16.00 9.73 -0.18
N VAL A 59 -14.76 9.32 -0.45
CA VAL A 59 -14.43 7.93 -0.75
C VAL A 59 -14.21 7.14 0.53
N GLY A 60 -14.91 6.02 0.66
CA GLY A 60 -14.69 5.02 1.69
C GLY A 60 -14.21 3.72 1.03
N LEU A 61 -12.98 3.31 1.32
CA LEU A 61 -12.37 2.09 0.80
C LEU A 61 -12.01 1.17 1.96
N ARG A 62 -12.39 -0.08 1.90
CA ARG A 62 -11.89 -1.12 2.79
C ARG A 62 -10.96 -2.03 2.00
N LEU A 63 -9.68 -2.03 2.35
CA LEU A 63 -8.65 -2.76 1.61
C LEU A 63 -8.61 -4.25 1.96
N GLN A 64 -8.96 -4.60 3.21
CA GLN A 64 -9.15 -5.97 3.70
C GLN A 64 -10.30 -6.00 4.69
N ALA A 65 -10.92 -7.15 4.88
CA ALA A 65 -12.13 -7.31 5.70
C ALA A 65 -11.90 -7.00 7.19
N ASP A 66 -10.71 -7.26 7.69
CA ASP A 66 -10.28 -7.05 9.08
C ASP A 66 -9.72 -5.64 9.35
N LEU A 67 -9.55 -4.82 8.30
CA LEU A 67 -9.04 -3.45 8.43
C LEU A 67 -10.17 -2.42 8.50
N PRO A 68 -9.98 -1.33 9.24
CA PRO A 68 -10.90 -0.21 9.20
C PRO A 68 -10.93 0.42 7.79
N PRO A 69 -12.04 1.04 7.39
CA PRO A 69 -12.13 1.70 6.09
C PRO A 69 -11.20 2.92 6.02
N LEU A 70 -10.57 3.08 4.87
CA LEU A 70 -9.83 4.25 4.47
C LEU A 70 -10.82 5.33 4.04
N ALA A 71 -10.87 6.45 4.75
CA ALA A 71 -11.74 7.58 4.44
C ALA A 71 -10.96 8.71 3.77
N LEU A 72 -11.36 9.09 2.56
CA LEU A 72 -10.76 10.16 1.78
C LEU A 72 -11.80 11.22 1.41
N GLN A 73 -11.43 12.50 1.51
CA GLN A 73 -12.27 13.60 1.05
C GLN A 73 -12.32 13.61 -0.48
N GLU A 74 -11.14 13.45 -1.11
CA GLU A 74 -10.95 13.44 -2.56
C GLU A 74 -9.96 12.36 -2.95
N LEU A 75 -10.19 11.76 -4.11
CA LEU A 75 -9.30 10.79 -4.75
C LEU A 75 -9.31 11.03 -6.25
N GLN A 76 -8.13 11.21 -6.85
CA GLN A 76 -7.99 11.26 -8.29
C GLN A 76 -6.77 10.47 -8.74
N GLY A 77 -6.80 9.99 -9.97
CA GLY A 77 -5.67 9.31 -10.59
C GLY A 77 -6.09 8.26 -11.60
N ARG A 78 -5.07 7.61 -12.15
CA ARG A 78 -5.19 6.48 -13.07
C ARG A 78 -4.60 5.24 -12.46
N ALA A 79 -5.38 4.17 -12.38
CA ALA A 79 -4.93 2.84 -12.01
C ALA A 79 -4.83 1.94 -13.24
N LEU A 80 -3.71 1.24 -13.38
CA LEU A 80 -3.50 0.21 -14.39
C LEU A 80 -3.27 -1.11 -13.66
N LEU A 81 -4.17 -2.06 -13.87
CA LEU A 81 -4.07 -3.40 -13.34
C LEU A 81 -3.81 -4.37 -14.48
N ALA A 82 -2.80 -5.20 -14.36
CA ALA A 82 -2.48 -6.24 -15.33
C ALA A 82 -2.24 -7.56 -14.63
N GLN A 83 -2.96 -8.60 -15.06
CA GLN A 83 -2.75 -9.95 -14.60
C GLN A 83 -1.77 -10.66 -15.53
N GLN A 84 -0.68 -11.16 -14.96
CA GLN A 84 0.36 -11.92 -15.66
C GLN A 84 0.36 -13.37 -15.19
N ALA A 85 1.06 -14.25 -15.91
CA ALA A 85 1.24 -15.63 -15.47
C ALA A 85 2.01 -15.65 -14.12
N GLY A 86 1.30 -16.04 -13.03
CA GLY A 86 1.87 -16.09 -11.68
C GLY A 86 2.11 -14.72 -11.02
N GLY A 87 1.49 -13.64 -11.51
CA GLY A 87 1.67 -12.31 -10.96
C GLY A 87 0.53 -11.35 -11.24
N LEU A 88 0.54 -10.27 -10.48
CA LEU A 88 -0.35 -9.12 -10.61
C LEU A 88 0.50 -7.84 -10.59
N SER A 89 0.29 -6.95 -11.53
CA SER A 89 0.92 -5.62 -11.56
C SER A 89 -0.15 -4.55 -11.40
N LEU A 90 0.05 -3.65 -10.45
CA LEU A 90 -0.76 -2.46 -10.24
C LEU A 90 0.12 -1.23 -10.38
N VAL A 91 -0.24 -0.32 -11.27
CA VAL A 91 0.44 0.97 -11.40
C VAL A 91 -0.58 2.08 -11.16
N LEU A 92 -0.32 2.92 -10.18
CA LEU A 92 -1.06 4.15 -9.94
C LEU A 92 -0.26 5.31 -10.54
N LYS A 93 -0.88 6.07 -11.44
CA LYS A 93 -0.29 7.26 -12.07
C LYS A 93 -1.08 8.50 -11.69
N GLU A 94 -0.37 9.60 -11.46
CA GLU A 94 -0.99 10.87 -11.11
C GLU A 94 -1.97 10.72 -9.93
N ALA A 95 -1.67 9.74 -9.05
CA ALA A 95 -2.51 9.46 -7.90
C ALA A 95 -2.32 10.56 -6.85
N ALA A 96 -3.40 11.24 -6.52
CA ALA A 96 -3.46 12.23 -5.48
C ALA A 96 -4.74 12.05 -4.68
N PHE A 97 -4.67 12.27 -3.39
CA PHE A 97 -5.83 12.21 -2.51
C PHE A 97 -5.68 13.12 -1.29
N THR A 98 -6.81 13.44 -0.69
CA THR A 98 -6.89 14.13 0.59
C THR A 98 -7.56 13.21 1.60
N THR A 99 -6.93 12.98 2.74
CA THR A 99 -7.47 12.17 3.83
C THR A 99 -8.63 12.87 4.53
N ALA A 100 -9.39 12.15 5.36
CA ALA A 100 -10.52 12.72 6.09
C ALA A 100 -10.09 13.82 7.08
N ASP A 101 -8.87 13.78 7.60
CA ASP A 101 -8.26 14.78 8.46
C ASP A 101 -7.56 15.93 7.69
N GLY A 102 -7.71 15.96 6.36
CA GLY A 102 -7.25 17.06 5.51
C GLY A 102 -5.79 16.99 5.08
N GLN A 103 -5.09 15.87 5.31
CA GLN A 103 -3.73 15.70 4.83
C GLN A 103 -3.72 15.37 3.33
N HIS A 104 -2.76 15.94 2.61
CA HIS A 104 -2.63 15.73 1.17
C HIS A 104 -1.55 14.71 0.84
N TRP A 105 -1.90 13.68 0.06
CA TRP A 105 -0.93 12.84 -0.62
C TRP A 105 -0.47 13.53 -1.90
N PRO A 106 0.84 13.77 -2.05
CA PRO A 106 1.37 14.45 -3.23
C PRO A 106 1.14 13.59 -4.48
N MET A 107 0.80 14.25 -5.58
CA MET A 107 0.67 13.58 -6.87
C MET A 107 1.96 12.84 -7.22
N GLY A 108 1.85 11.58 -7.58
CA GLY A 108 3.01 10.75 -7.90
C GLY A 108 2.62 9.42 -8.51
N GLN A 109 3.63 8.61 -8.77
CA GLN A 109 3.49 7.25 -9.27
C GLN A 109 3.81 6.24 -8.18
N LEU A 110 2.99 5.19 -8.11
CA LEU A 110 3.22 4.00 -7.31
C LEU A 110 3.06 2.77 -8.19
N GLN A 111 3.97 1.82 -8.08
CA GLN A 111 3.90 0.53 -8.77
C GLN A 111 4.05 -0.60 -7.75
N LEU A 112 3.13 -1.54 -7.81
CA LEU A 112 3.15 -2.77 -7.02
C LEU A 112 3.14 -3.97 -7.98
N ASP A 113 4.18 -4.79 -7.91
CA ASP A 113 4.25 -6.07 -8.59
C ASP A 113 4.22 -7.18 -7.54
N ALA A 114 3.23 -8.06 -7.61
CA ALA A 114 3.01 -9.13 -6.66
C ALA A 114 3.02 -10.48 -7.37
N HIS A 115 3.68 -11.48 -6.78
CA HIS A 115 3.83 -12.81 -7.33
C HIS A 115 3.30 -13.87 -6.37
N GLY A 116 2.65 -14.89 -6.92
CA GLY A 116 2.08 -16.00 -6.18
C GLY A 116 1.14 -16.82 -7.04
N SER A 117 0.59 -17.89 -6.47
CA SER A 117 -0.49 -18.62 -7.13
C SER A 117 -1.76 -17.77 -7.27
N ALA A 118 -2.63 -18.08 -8.21
CA ALA A 118 -3.88 -17.35 -8.40
C ALA A 118 -4.73 -17.27 -7.11
N ALA A 119 -4.78 -18.36 -6.33
CA ALA A 119 -5.48 -18.40 -5.05
C ALA A 119 -4.86 -17.45 -4.02
N GLN A 120 -3.53 -17.39 -3.93
CA GLN A 120 -2.83 -16.49 -3.02
C GLN A 120 -3.03 -15.01 -3.39
N LEU A 121 -2.94 -14.68 -4.67
CA LEU A 121 -3.18 -13.30 -5.16
C LEU A 121 -4.62 -12.87 -4.91
N GLN A 122 -5.60 -13.75 -5.13
CA GLN A 122 -7.02 -13.48 -4.82
C GLN A 122 -7.25 -13.31 -3.31
N ALA A 123 -6.54 -14.06 -2.48
CA ALA A 123 -6.58 -13.93 -1.02
C ALA A 123 -5.78 -12.72 -0.49
N GLY A 124 -5.13 -11.93 -1.36
CA GLY A 124 -4.28 -10.81 -0.95
C GLY A 124 -3.01 -11.24 -0.20
N GLN A 125 -2.54 -12.48 -0.43
CA GLN A 125 -1.38 -13.09 0.22
C GLN A 125 -0.29 -13.46 -0.80
N PRO A 126 0.34 -12.48 -1.47
CA PRO A 126 1.41 -12.74 -2.41
C PRO A 126 2.63 -13.35 -1.69
N GLN A 127 3.31 -14.27 -2.36
CA GLN A 127 4.53 -14.90 -1.85
C GLN A 127 5.78 -14.03 -2.00
N SER A 128 5.76 -13.07 -2.89
CA SER A 128 6.83 -12.10 -3.06
C SER A 128 6.31 -10.90 -3.84
N GLY A 129 7.07 -9.80 -3.82
CA GLY A 129 6.73 -8.66 -4.64
C GLY A 129 7.72 -7.51 -4.54
N GLN A 130 7.39 -6.47 -5.25
CA GLN A 130 8.09 -5.20 -5.26
C GLN A 130 7.09 -4.05 -5.22
N LEU A 131 7.38 -3.07 -4.38
CA LEU A 131 6.71 -1.78 -4.35
C LEU A 131 7.71 -0.70 -4.73
N ARG A 132 7.36 0.13 -5.71
CA ARG A 132 8.10 1.33 -6.07
C ARG A 132 7.19 2.52 -5.89
N ALA A 133 7.69 3.55 -5.23
CA ALA A 133 6.97 4.80 -5.08
C ALA A 133 7.90 5.98 -5.37
N GLU A 134 7.40 6.90 -6.18
CA GLU A 134 8.14 8.11 -6.52
C GLU A 134 8.28 9.00 -5.30
N LYS A 135 7.18 9.18 -4.55
CA LYS A 135 7.10 9.97 -3.33
C LYS A 135 6.14 9.34 -2.33
N LEU A 136 6.50 9.37 -1.06
CA LEU A 136 5.69 8.95 0.06
C LEU A 136 5.74 9.99 1.17
N ALA A 137 4.62 10.62 1.47
CA ALA A 137 4.49 11.52 2.61
C ALA A 137 4.33 10.71 3.90
N LEU A 138 5.33 10.76 4.78
CA LEU A 138 5.35 9.98 6.02
C LEU A 138 4.19 10.29 6.96
N PRO A 139 3.78 11.58 7.16
CA PRO A 139 2.62 11.89 8.00
C PRO A 139 1.33 11.24 7.47
N VAL A 140 1.13 11.26 6.15
CA VAL A 140 -0.05 10.65 5.52
C VAL A 140 -0.02 9.14 5.68
N LEU A 141 1.14 8.50 5.50
CA LEU A 141 1.29 7.06 5.76
C LEU A 141 0.98 6.70 7.21
N ALA A 142 1.44 7.50 8.17
CA ALA A 142 1.17 7.27 9.58
C ALA A 142 -0.32 7.42 9.91
N SER A 143 -1.00 8.43 9.37
CA SER A 143 -2.45 8.63 9.58
C SER A 143 -3.28 7.49 8.98
N LEU A 144 -2.85 6.92 7.87
CA LEU A 144 -3.54 5.83 7.18
C LEU A 144 -3.12 4.43 7.64
N ALA A 145 -2.07 4.31 8.45
CA ALA A 145 -1.43 3.04 8.79
C ALA A 145 -2.40 1.94 9.23
N GLN A 146 -3.44 2.30 10.02
CA GLN A 146 -4.44 1.33 10.49
C GLN A 146 -5.30 0.73 9.37
N SER A 147 -5.50 1.46 8.29
CA SER A 147 -6.31 1.05 7.15
C SER A 147 -5.51 0.37 6.04
N LEU A 148 -4.18 0.32 6.17
CA LEU A 148 -3.29 -0.26 5.16
C LEU A 148 -2.97 -1.74 5.46
N PRO A 149 -2.89 -2.61 4.44
CA PRO A 149 -2.56 -4.02 4.57
C PRO A 149 -1.06 -4.21 4.79
N MET A 150 -0.58 -3.88 5.99
CA MET A 150 0.81 -4.04 6.40
C MET A 150 0.89 -4.78 7.73
N ALA A 151 2.06 -5.29 8.07
CA ALA A 151 2.27 -6.02 9.33
C ALA A 151 1.89 -5.16 10.55
N ALA A 152 1.28 -5.78 11.55
CA ALA A 152 0.76 -5.08 12.72
C ALA A 152 1.83 -4.27 13.47
N HIS A 153 3.06 -4.80 13.57
CA HIS A 153 4.16 -4.10 14.21
C HIS A 153 4.57 -2.83 13.43
N PHE A 154 4.58 -2.85 12.09
CA PHE A 154 4.85 -1.64 11.30
C PHE A 154 3.75 -0.58 11.47
N ARG A 155 2.47 -0.99 11.54
CA ARG A 155 1.37 -0.05 11.83
C ARG A 155 1.55 0.65 13.17
N GLN A 156 1.89 -0.14 14.21
CA GLN A 156 2.13 0.38 15.56
C GLN A 156 3.35 1.32 15.59
N GLN A 157 4.44 0.95 14.93
CA GLN A 157 5.65 1.78 14.85
C GLN A 157 5.39 3.11 14.12
N LEU A 158 4.69 3.09 12.99
CA LEU A 158 4.34 4.32 12.26
C LEU A 158 3.51 5.27 13.12
N GLN A 159 2.55 4.73 13.89
CA GLN A 159 1.75 5.55 14.80
C GLN A 159 2.55 6.06 16.00
N ALA A 160 3.35 5.19 16.62
CA ALA A 160 4.16 5.56 17.78
C ALA A 160 5.23 6.59 17.41
N LEU A 161 5.89 6.46 16.27
CA LEU A 161 6.95 7.36 15.81
C LEU A 161 6.41 8.69 15.30
N ASN A 162 5.16 8.72 14.86
CA ASN A 162 4.54 9.88 14.22
C ASN A 162 5.53 10.61 13.28
N PRO A 163 6.04 9.93 12.24
CA PRO A 163 7.13 10.45 11.44
C PRO A 163 6.67 11.62 10.57
N GLU A 164 7.52 12.64 10.47
CA GLU A 164 7.40 13.73 9.52
C GLU A 164 8.43 13.55 8.40
N GLY A 165 8.19 14.20 7.25
CA GLY A 165 9.07 14.16 6.10
C GLY A 165 8.52 13.37 4.92
N GLU A 166 9.36 13.20 3.92
CA GLU A 166 9.03 12.53 2.65
C GLU A 166 10.09 11.48 2.29
N ILE A 167 9.67 10.34 1.79
CA ILE A 167 10.55 9.37 1.14
C ILE A 167 10.39 9.53 -0.36
N SER A 168 11.50 9.71 -1.07
CA SER A 168 11.55 9.75 -2.52
C SER A 168 12.28 8.56 -3.09
N GLY A 169 11.82 8.07 -4.26
CA GLY A 169 12.42 6.94 -4.98
C GLY A 169 12.43 5.64 -4.20
N LEU A 170 11.38 5.37 -3.39
CA LEU A 170 11.30 4.11 -2.64
C LEU A 170 11.27 2.92 -3.59
N GLN A 171 12.12 1.94 -3.29
CA GLN A 171 12.09 0.58 -3.83
C GLN A 171 12.06 -0.37 -2.65
N PHE A 172 10.94 -1.06 -2.49
CA PHE A 172 10.74 -2.07 -1.45
C PHE A 172 10.48 -3.41 -2.11
N SER A 173 11.20 -4.44 -1.70
CA SER A 173 10.99 -5.81 -2.17
C SER A 173 10.90 -6.76 -0.98
N TRP A 174 10.10 -7.80 -1.11
CA TRP A 174 9.93 -8.81 -0.07
C TRP A 174 9.80 -10.22 -0.64
N GLN A 175 10.12 -11.21 0.19
CA GLN A 175 9.86 -12.62 -0.02
C GLN A 175 9.12 -13.19 1.20
N GLY A 176 8.19 -14.09 0.98
CA GLY A 176 7.25 -14.59 1.96
C GLY A 176 5.98 -13.74 2.02
N ASP A 177 5.14 -13.98 3.02
CA ASP A 177 3.93 -13.18 3.26
C ASP A 177 4.33 -11.73 3.58
N ILE A 178 3.67 -10.75 2.98
CA ILE A 178 3.95 -9.32 3.21
C ILE A 178 3.70 -8.91 4.67
N SER A 179 2.84 -9.62 5.39
CA SER A 179 2.57 -9.40 6.81
C SER A 179 3.66 -9.95 7.74
N ALA A 180 4.46 -10.93 7.24
CA ALA A 180 5.57 -11.55 7.93
C ALA A 180 6.65 -11.99 6.92
N PRO A 181 7.36 -11.03 6.29
CA PRO A 181 8.31 -11.36 5.23
C PRO A 181 9.53 -12.11 5.79
N VAL A 182 9.95 -13.15 5.07
CA VAL A 182 11.17 -13.90 5.38
C VAL A 182 12.42 -13.07 5.06
N GLN A 183 12.33 -12.27 4.00
CA GLN A 183 13.36 -11.30 3.60
C GLN A 183 12.70 -10.06 3.04
N TYR A 184 13.29 -8.91 3.32
CA TYR A 184 12.90 -7.65 2.68
C TYR A 184 14.10 -6.75 2.45
N ARG A 185 13.94 -5.85 1.51
CA ARG A 185 14.91 -4.80 1.20
C ARG A 185 14.16 -3.51 0.89
N ALA A 186 14.55 -2.44 1.55
CA ALA A 186 14.05 -1.10 1.30
C ALA A 186 15.20 -0.16 0.93
N VAL A 187 15.04 0.62 -0.13
CA VAL A 187 15.98 1.65 -0.56
C VAL A 187 15.18 2.88 -0.96
N GLY A 188 15.61 4.05 -0.53
CA GLY A 188 14.96 5.33 -0.85
C GLY A 188 15.76 6.48 -0.25
N GLN A 189 15.36 7.69 -0.57
CA GLN A 189 15.93 8.91 0.01
C GLN A 189 14.91 9.53 0.94
N VAL A 190 15.32 9.84 2.17
CA VAL A 190 14.46 10.47 3.17
C VAL A 190 14.84 11.93 3.32
N GLN A 191 13.85 12.83 3.26
CA GLN A 191 14.05 14.26 3.44
C GLN A 191 13.13 14.78 4.56
N GLY A 192 13.67 15.69 5.38
CA GLY A 192 12.90 16.31 6.46
C GLY A 192 12.42 15.34 7.54
N LEU A 193 13.14 14.22 7.76
CA LEU A 193 12.76 13.25 8.78
C LEU A 193 12.78 13.88 10.16
N ALA A 194 11.62 13.91 10.82
CA ALA A 194 11.50 14.16 12.24
C ALA A 194 10.64 13.08 12.89
N LEU A 195 10.93 12.73 14.12
CA LEU A 195 10.23 11.74 14.91
C LEU A 195 9.85 12.36 16.25
N SER A 196 8.71 11.97 16.84
CA SER A 196 8.37 12.48 18.17
C SER A 196 9.34 11.94 19.22
N ALA A 197 9.78 12.81 20.17
CA ALA A 197 10.81 12.49 21.14
C ALA A 197 10.45 11.30 22.07
N GLN A 198 9.17 11.13 22.43
CA GLN A 198 8.70 9.96 23.18
C GLN A 198 8.79 8.66 22.39
N SER A 199 8.63 8.76 21.09
CA SER A 199 8.64 7.60 20.19
C SER A 199 10.06 7.15 19.85
N ALA A 200 11.05 8.05 19.89
CA ALA A 200 12.45 7.69 19.66
C ALA A 200 12.98 6.72 20.73
N ALA A 201 12.58 6.91 22.00
CA ALA A 201 12.94 6.00 23.09
C ALA A 201 12.33 4.59 22.89
N TYR A 202 11.06 4.51 22.48
CA TYR A 202 10.40 3.23 22.18
C TYR A 202 11.00 2.53 20.95
N ALA A 203 11.40 3.30 19.94
CA ALA A 203 12.02 2.73 18.74
C ALA A 203 13.42 2.14 19.06
N LEU A 204 14.19 2.81 19.89
CA LEU A 204 15.49 2.32 20.36
C LEU A 204 15.33 1.06 21.21
N ASP A 205 14.39 1.03 22.16
CA ASP A 205 14.08 -0.15 22.97
C ASP A 205 13.60 -1.33 22.11
N ALA A 206 12.73 -1.08 21.13
CA ALA A 206 12.24 -2.10 20.22
C ALA A 206 13.35 -2.64 19.31
N TRP A 207 14.29 -1.78 18.89
CA TRP A 207 15.42 -2.18 18.06
C TRP A 207 16.47 -2.95 18.88
N GLU A 208 16.79 -2.51 20.10
CA GLU A 208 17.69 -3.20 21.04
C GLU A 208 17.17 -4.59 21.44
N ASN A 209 15.85 -4.77 21.50
CA ASN A 209 15.20 -6.05 21.77
C ASN A 209 14.84 -6.83 20.51
N SER A 210 15.21 -6.36 19.31
CA SER A 210 14.95 -7.10 18.07
C SER A 210 15.81 -8.36 17.97
N PRO A 211 15.28 -9.46 17.39
CA PRO A 211 16.05 -10.68 17.17
C PRO A 211 17.33 -10.45 16.38
N GLU A 212 17.32 -9.49 15.44
CA GLU A 212 18.46 -9.12 14.59
C GLU A 212 19.54 -8.44 15.41
N PHE A 213 19.19 -7.50 16.30
CA PHE A 213 20.14 -6.85 17.18
C PHE A 213 20.75 -7.84 18.16
N ILE A 214 19.92 -8.68 18.79
CA ILE A 214 20.36 -9.72 19.71
C ILE A 214 21.29 -10.71 19.01
N ALA A 215 20.97 -11.16 17.80
CA ALA A 215 21.78 -12.07 17.02
C ALA A 215 23.14 -11.44 16.63
N ALA A 216 23.15 -10.16 16.20
CA ALA A 216 24.37 -9.44 15.85
C ALA A 216 25.32 -9.22 17.04
N HIS A 217 24.76 -9.16 18.27
CA HIS A 217 25.52 -8.84 19.50
C HIS A 217 25.59 -10.00 20.50
N ALA A 218 25.13 -11.20 20.14
CA ALA A 218 25.08 -12.38 21.01
C ALA A 218 26.45 -12.84 21.55
N GLY A 219 27.56 -12.29 21.08
CA GLY A 219 28.92 -12.54 21.58
C GLY A 219 29.52 -11.37 22.35
N LEU A 220 28.79 -10.27 22.53
CA LEU A 220 29.28 -9.09 23.25
C LEU A 220 28.76 -9.08 24.70
N ALA A 221 29.63 -8.80 25.67
CA ALA A 221 29.19 -8.56 27.03
C ALA A 221 28.24 -7.34 27.06
N PRO A 222 27.13 -7.38 27.84
CA PRO A 222 26.10 -6.34 27.88
C PRO A 222 26.61 -4.91 28.07
N GLU A 223 27.72 -4.75 28.80
CA GLU A 223 28.35 -3.45 29.00
C GLU A 223 29.05 -2.87 27.75
N LYS A 224 29.50 -3.74 26.83
CA LYS A 224 30.14 -3.27 25.61
C LYS A 224 29.12 -2.85 24.53
N ALA A 225 27.95 -3.46 24.52
CA ALA A 225 26.88 -3.09 23.60
C ALA A 225 26.29 -1.69 23.89
N LYS A 226 26.22 -1.29 25.19
CA LYS A 226 25.76 0.04 25.61
C LYS A 226 26.72 1.19 25.27
N ASN A 227 27.98 0.91 25.04
CA ASN A 227 29.00 1.92 24.72
C ASN A 227 29.25 2.11 23.23
N MET A 228 28.44 1.44 22.36
CA MET A 228 28.50 1.58 20.89
C MET A 228 27.35 2.44 20.34
N LEU A 229 26.47 2.93 21.19
CA LEU A 229 25.48 3.96 20.95
C LEU A 229 25.96 5.27 21.56
#